data_99ed3e632bed5f02b2850926513e9189
#
_entry.id   99ed3e632bed5f02b2850926513e9189
#
_cell.length_a   1.000
_cell.length_b   1.000
_cell.length_c   1.000
_cell.angle_alpha   90.00
_cell.angle_beta   90.00
_cell.angle_gamma   90.00
#
_symmetry.space_group_name_H-M   'P 1'
#
loop_
_entity.id
_entity.type
_entity.pdbx_description
1 polymer ?
#
loop_
_entity_poly.entity_id
_entity_poly.type
_entity_poly.pdbx_seq_one_letter_code
_entity_poly.pdbx_strand_id
1 'polypeptide(L)'
;MKNLKKEMKKAAVAGYYEKAAEIRDKISALESVFAHAGAVSDFLKKRTDGRRIMEKDFRKFFGLDFPARIEIYDISNISGKFAVGAMVVFENGKPCPKEYRRFKIRGEQEPNDPKMMKEMIERRLRRDDWPAPDLMIIDGGAGQLSAVLPAIKTWKPRFQVKIIAIAKGLEEVYRSDGKKVFLSSLNDETRLFLERTRDEAHRFAVKYHRKIRTNL
;
A
#
# COMPACT_ATOMS: atom_id res chain seq x y z
N MET A 1 37.55 -9.03 17.17
CA MET A 1 37.87 -9.91 16.02
C MET A 1 39.38 -10.09 15.81
N LYS A 2 40.19 -9.03 15.53
CA LYS A 2 41.65 -9.18 15.30
C LYS A 2 42.40 -9.91 16.44
N ASN A 3 42.09 -9.62 17.71
CA ASN A 3 42.69 -10.27 18.84
C ASN A 3 42.32 -11.75 18.95
N LEU A 4 41.05 -12.11 18.76
CA LEU A 4 40.62 -13.51 18.76
C LEU A 4 41.29 -14.32 17.64
N LYS A 5 41.45 -13.78 16.44
CA LYS A 5 42.17 -14.43 15.34
C LYS A 5 43.66 -14.62 15.67
N LYS A 6 44.26 -13.67 16.41
CA LYS A 6 45.65 -13.79 16.86
C LYS A 6 45.80 -14.86 17.95
N GLU A 7 44.88 -14.93 18.90
CA GLU A 7 44.84 -15.96 19.95
C GLU A 7 44.64 -17.36 19.38
N MET A 8 43.70 -17.52 18.43
CA MET A 8 43.48 -18.78 17.71
C MET A 8 44.78 -19.30 17.06
N LYS A 9 45.49 -18.42 16.33
CA LYS A 9 46.76 -18.77 15.70
C LYS A 9 47.81 -19.16 16.72
N LYS A 10 47.95 -18.45 17.85
CA LYS A 10 48.89 -18.78 18.91
C LYS A 10 48.58 -20.16 19.54
N ALA A 11 47.31 -20.45 19.81
CA ALA A 11 46.90 -21.74 20.35
C ALA A 11 47.21 -22.88 19.38
N ALA A 12 46.96 -22.70 18.10
CA ALA A 12 47.27 -23.70 17.07
C ALA A 12 48.76 -23.96 16.93
N VAL A 13 49.60 -22.91 16.94
CA VAL A 13 51.09 -23.07 16.88
C VAL A 13 51.63 -23.74 18.13
N ALA A 14 51.03 -23.53 19.28
CA ALA A 14 51.43 -24.16 20.55
C ALA A 14 50.89 -25.60 20.74
N GLY A 15 50.19 -26.17 19.71
CA GLY A 15 49.62 -27.52 19.75
C GLY A 15 48.33 -27.67 20.53
N TYR A 16 47.73 -26.57 21.02
CA TYR A 16 46.44 -26.55 21.75
C TYR A 16 45.27 -26.53 20.78
N TYR A 17 45.04 -27.61 20.04
CA TYR A 17 44.07 -27.66 18.94
C TYR A 17 42.63 -27.52 19.40
N GLU A 18 42.24 -28.09 20.57
CA GLU A 18 40.89 -27.93 21.12
C GLU A 18 40.58 -26.45 21.42
N LYS A 19 41.51 -25.75 22.06
CA LYS A 19 41.37 -24.32 22.36
C LYS A 19 41.35 -23.47 21.10
N ALA A 20 42.11 -23.83 20.09
CA ALA A 20 42.06 -23.17 18.78
C ALA A 20 40.70 -23.37 18.08
N ALA A 21 40.10 -24.58 18.18
CA ALA A 21 38.79 -24.88 17.66
C ALA A 21 37.69 -24.10 18.38
N GLU A 22 37.69 -24.02 19.70
CA GLU A 22 36.74 -23.20 20.47
C GLU A 22 36.78 -21.71 20.06
N ILE A 23 37.99 -21.16 19.86
CA ILE A 23 38.16 -19.77 19.45
C ILE A 23 37.68 -19.57 18.02
N ARG A 24 37.93 -20.52 17.11
CA ARG A 24 37.40 -20.51 15.75
C ARG A 24 35.88 -20.46 15.74
N ASP A 25 35.24 -21.30 16.54
CA ASP A 25 33.79 -21.40 16.60
C ASP A 25 33.17 -20.13 17.21
N LYS A 26 33.83 -19.51 18.20
CA LYS A 26 33.46 -18.18 18.70
C LYS A 26 33.59 -17.10 17.63
N ILE A 27 34.63 -17.10 16.82
CA ILE A 27 34.84 -16.17 15.71
C ILE A 27 33.73 -16.35 14.68
N SER A 28 33.43 -17.59 14.28
CA SER A 28 32.36 -17.90 13.31
C SER A 28 30.99 -17.43 13.80
N ALA A 29 30.64 -17.67 15.07
CA ALA A 29 29.41 -17.18 15.65
C ALA A 29 29.30 -15.64 15.64
N LEU A 30 30.39 -14.94 15.99
CA LEU A 30 30.43 -13.48 15.94
C LEU A 30 30.33 -12.95 14.51
N GLU A 31 31.00 -13.55 13.53
CA GLU A 31 30.90 -13.17 12.11
C GLU A 31 29.48 -13.33 11.59
N SER A 32 28.79 -14.41 11.98
CA SER A 32 27.37 -14.63 11.65
C SER A 32 26.48 -13.55 12.24
N VAL A 33 26.65 -13.18 13.50
CA VAL A 33 25.89 -12.11 14.16
C VAL A 33 26.10 -10.75 13.47
N PHE A 34 27.36 -10.42 13.14
CA PHE A 34 27.67 -9.15 12.46
C PHE A 34 27.13 -9.11 11.03
N ALA A 35 27.16 -10.23 10.30
CA ALA A 35 26.55 -10.32 8.96
C ALA A 35 25.04 -10.09 9.02
N HIS A 36 24.33 -10.70 9.99
CA HIS A 36 22.91 -10.47 10.19
C HIS A 36 22.60 -9.01 10.57
N ALA A 37 23.38 -8.43 11.47
CA ALA A 37 23.22 -7.02 11.86
C ALA A 37 23.44 -6.05 10.68
N GLY A 38 24.43 -6.34 9.82
CA GLY A 38 24.67 -5.59 8.58
C GLY A 38 23.48 -5.67 7.63
N ALA A 39 22.98 -6.87 7.36
CA ALA A 39 21.81 -7.08 6.49
C ALA A 39 20.55 -6.37 7.01
N VAL A 40 20.30 -6.40 8.32
CA VAL A 40 19.19 -5.67 8.95
C VAL A 40 19.37 -4.16 8.80
N SER A 41 20.60 -3.64 9.01
CA SER A 41 20.90 -2.21 8.83
C SER A 41 20.65 -1.75 7.40
N ASP A 42 21.11 -2.50 6.40
CA ASP A 42 20.91 -2.18 4.99
C ASP A 42 19.42 -2.26 4.59
N PHE A 43 18.71 -3.25 5.10
CA PHE A 43 17.25 -3.35 4.91
C PHE A 43 16.51 -2.13 5.49
N LEU A 44 16.88 -1.69 6.70
CA LEU A 44 16.27 -0.51 7.33
C LEU A 44 16.60 0.78 6.56
N LYS A 45 17.83 0.96 6.09
CA LYS A 45 18.24 2.09 5.25
C LYS A 45 17.42 2.12 3.97
N LYS A 46 17.34 1.00 3.24
CA LYS A 46 16.58 0.89 2.00
C LYS A 46 15.09 1.25 2.20
N ARG A 47 14.48 0.80 3.31
CA ARG A 47 13.10 1.18 3.67
C ARG A 47 12.96 2.68 3.95
N THR A 48 13.90 3.28 4.65
CA THR A 48 13.89 4.71 4.99
C THR A 48 14.04 5.55 3.71
N ASP A 49 14.94 5.15 2.81
CA ASP A 49 15.16 5.84 1.55
C ASP A 49 13.95 5.73 0.63
N GLY A 50 13.34 4.55 0.50
CA GLY A 50 12.10 4.36 -0.25
C GLY A 50 10.94 5.23 0.28
N ARG A 51 10.81 5.35 1.61
CA ARG A 51 9.82 6.24 2.23
C ARG A 51 10.06 7.71 1.85
N ARG A 52 11.28 8.20 1.93
CA ARG A 52 11.65 9.58 1.54
C ARG A 52 11.39 9.87 0.07
N ILE A 53 11.63 8.89 -0.80
CA ILE A 53 11.33 9.00 -2.23
C ILE A 53 9.83 9.18 -2.45
N MET A 54 9.01 8.32 -1.82
CA MET A 54 7.55 8.43 -1.89
C MET A 54 7.06 9.79 -1.35
N GLU A 55 7.59 10.26 -0.23
CA GLU A 55 7.22 11.57 0.34
C GLU A 55 7.50 12.73 -0.63
N LYS A 56 8.63 12.70 -1.35
CA LYS A 56 8.94 13.71 -2.39
C LYS A 56 7.95 13.66 -3.53
N ASP A 57 7.61 12.47 -4.04
CA ASP A 57 6.66 12.31 -5.12
C ASP A 57 5.26 12.73 -4.71
N PHE A 58 4.80 12.34 -3.51
CA PHE A 58 3.49 12.74 -3.01
C PHE A 58 3.35 14.26 -2.90
N ARG A 59 4.37 14.96 -2.40
CA ARG A 59 4.38 16.42 -2.38
C ARG A 59 4.38 17.03 -3.77
N LYS A 60 5.25 16.54 -4.66
CA LYS A 60 5.43 17.07 -6.00
C LYS A 60 4.21 16.86 -6.89
N PHE A 61 3.68 15.65 -6.93
CA PHE A 61 2.65 15.26 -7.89
C PHE A 61 1.23 15.34 -7.34
N PHE A 62 1.03 15.15 -6.04
CA PHE A 62 -0.29 15.12 -5.45
C PHE A 62 -0.56 16.28 -4.47
N GLY A 63 0.46 17.05 -4.11
CA GLY A 63 0.34 18.22 -3.24
C GLY A 63 -0.08 17.86 -1.81
N LEU A 64 0.41 16.73 -1.29
CA LEU A 64 0.21 16.29 0.09
C LEU A 64 1.46 15.56 0.59
N ASP A 65 1.64 15.55 1.91
CA ASP A 65 2.62 14.68 2.53
C ASP A 65 2.23 13.21 2.35
N PHE A 66 3.16 12.29 2.58
CA PHE A 66 2.81 10.87 2.48
C PHE A 66 1.70 10.53 3.48
N PRO A 67 0.52 10.09 2.98
CA PRO A 67 -0.67 9.94 3.80
C PRO A 67 -0.50 8.84 4.86
N ALA A 68 -0.94 9.14 6.08
CA ALA A 68 -0.96 8.16 7.16
C ALA A 68 -2.07 7.13 6.93
N ARG A 69 -3.25 7.59 6.43
CA ARG A 69 -4.37 6.72 6.10
C ARG A 69 -4.80 6.92 4.65
N ILE A 70 -4.82 5.82 3.91
CA ILE A 70 -5.28 5.76 2.51
C ILE A 70 -6.44 4.79 2.42
N GLU A 71 -7.53 5.20 1.79
CA GLU A 71 -8.64 4.34 1.43
C GLU A 71 -8.70 4.14 -0.08
N ILE A 72 -8.75 2.89 -0.53
CA ILE A 72 -8.79 2.53 -1.96
C ILE A 72 -10.12 1.86 -2.26
N TYR A 73 -10.76 2.26 -3.35
CA TYR A 73 -12.10 1.87 -3.75
C TYR A 73 -12.09 1.20 -5.12
N ASP A 74 -12.63 0.00 -5.19
CA ASP A 74 -12.82 -0.78 -6.42
C ASP A 74 -14.29 -1.19 -6.57
N ILE A 75 -14.83 -1.14 -7.78
CA ILE A 75 -16.15 -1.67 -8.11
C ILE A 75 -15.95 -2.91 -8.97
N SER A 76 -16.51 -4.00 -8.50
CA SER A 76 -16.48 -5.27 -9.22
C SER A 76 -17.91 -5.72 -9.53
N ASN A 77 -18.21 -5.94 -10.82
CA ASN A 77 -19.49 -6.44 -11.30
C ASN A 77 -19.49 -7.95 -11.40
N ILE A 78 -20.53 -8.61 -10.84
CA ILE A 78 -20.76 -10.04 -11.01
C ILE A 78 -21.93 -10.22 -11.99
N SER A 79 -21.64 -10.59 -13.22
CA SER A 79 -22.64 -11.08 -14.21
C SER A 79 -23.95 -10.25 -14.27
N GLY A 80 -23.84 -8.93 -14.16
CA GLY A 80 -24.97 -8.01 -14.33
C GLY A 80 -26.00 -7.93 -13.19
N LYS A 81 -25.93 -8.77 -12.15
CA LYS A 81 -26.98 -8.80 -11.11
C LYS A 81 -26.55 -8.31 -9.72
N PHE A 82 -25.27 -8.35 -9.40
CA PHE A 82 -24.78 -7.96 -8.08
C PHE A 82 -23.46 -7.20 -8.17
N ALA A 83 -23.52 -5.89 -8.14
CA ALA A 83 -22.31 -5.08 -8.02
C ALA A 83 -21.89 -4.97 -6.55
N VAL A 84 -20.60 -5.14 -6.30
CA VAL A 84 -20.01 -5.00 -4.98
C VAL A 84 -18.84 -4.02 -5.04
N GLY A 85 -18.91 -3.02 -4.18
CA GLY A 85 -17.79 -2.14 -3.91
C GLY A 85 -16.88 -2.72 -2.84
N ALA A 86 -15.60 -2.65 -3.05
CA ALA A 86 -14.55 -3.00 -2.11
C ALA A 86 -13.80 -1.75 -1.64
N MET A 87 -13.65 -1.58 -0.34
CA MET A 87 -12.80 -0.57 0.26
C MET A 87 -11.68 -1.27 1.01
N VAL A 88 -10.45 -1.00 0.63
CA VAL A 88 -9.27 -1.44 1.39
C VAL A 88 -8.59 -0.24 2.02
N VAL A 89 -7.90 -0.48 3.13
CA VAL A 89 -7.26 0.57 3.90
C VAL A 89 -5.78 0.26 4.06
N PHE A 90 -4.95 1.29 3.87
CA PHE A 90 -3.54 1.28 4.19
C PHE A 90 -3.26 2.30 5.29
N GLU A 91 -2.56 1.87 6.31
CA GLU A 91 -2.07 2.74 7.39
C GLU A 91 -0.54 2.77 7.37
N ASN A 92 0.02 3.97 7.28
CA ASN A 92 1.46 4.18 7.18
C ASN A 92 2.13 3.34 6.07
N GLY A 93 1.44 3.21 4.92
CA GLY A 93 1.90 2.46 3.76
C GLY A 93 1.77 0.93 3.86
N LYS A 94 1.09 0.41 4.89
CA LYS A 94 0.85 -1.02 5.10
C LYS A 94 -0.64 -1.35 5.02
N PRO A 95 -1.02 -2.50 4.43
CA PRO A 95 -2.41 -2.97 4.44
C PRO A 95 -2.94 -3.12 5.87
N CYS A 96 -4.19 -2.67 6.10
CA CYS A 96 -4.90 -2.79 7.37
C CYS A 96 -6.20 -3.61 7.20
N PRO A 97 -6.14 -4.96 7.11
CA PRO A 97 -7.28 -5.80 6.72
C PRO A 97 -8.49 -5.70 7.66
N LYS A 98 -8.29 -5.38 8.93
CA LYS A 98 -9.38 -5.16 9.92
C LYS A 98 -10.30 -3.99 9.53
N GLU A 99 -9.78 -3.04 8.76
CA GLU A 99 -10.48 -1.84 8.31
C GLU A 99 -11.12 -2.01 6.91
N TYR A 100 -10.96 -3.17 6.24
CA TYR A 100 -11.55 -3.41 4.94
C TYR A 100 -13.06 -3.52 5.01
N ARG A 101 -13.76 -2.94 4.05
CA ARG A 101 -15.24 -2.95 3.99
C ARG A 101 -15.73 -3.34 2.61
N ARG A 102 -16.94 -3.87 2.58
CA ARG A 102 -17.68 -4.20 1.36
C ARG A 102 -18.98 -3.45 1.33
N PHE A 103 -19.34 -2.98 0.16
CA PHE A 103 -20.56 -2.26 -0.09
C PHE A 103 -21.39 -3.00 -1.12
N LYS A 104 -22.53 -3.53 -0.72
CA LYS A 104 -23.53 -4.03 -1.68
C LYS A 104 -24.13 -2.80 -2.37
N ILE A 105 -23.96 -2.68 -3.68
CA ILE A 105 -24.53 -1.62 -4.50
C ILE A 105 -26.03 -1.89 -4.68
N ARG A 106 -26.86 -0.86 -4.58
CA ARG A 106 -28.32 -0.98 -4.53
C ARG A 106 -29.03 -0.33 -5.71
N GLY A 107 -28.44 0.71 -6.30
CA GLY A 107 -29.14 1.65 -7.20
C GLY A 107 -29.11 1.34 -8.68
N GLU A 108 -28.30 0.39 -9.17
CA GLU A 108 -28.15 0.15 -10.60
C GLU A 108 -28.40 -1.31 -10.95
N GLN A 109 -29.30 -1.53 -11.91
CA GLN A 109 -29.52 -2.85 -12.53
C GLN A 109 -28.61 -3.08 -13.74
N GLU A 110 -28.12 -1.99 -14.36
CA GLU A 110 -27.15 -2.03 -15.45
C GLU A 110 -25.77 -1.62 -14.99
N PRO A 111 -24.71 -2.17 -15.59
CA PRO A 111 -23.33 -1.82 -15.26
C PRO A 111 -23.06 -0.33 -15.51
N ASN A 112 -22.99 0.46 -14.46
CA ASN A 112 -22.65 1.88 -14.52
C ASN A 112 -21.64 2.20 -13.41
N ASP A 113 -20.39 1.91 -13.68
CA ASP A 113 -19.31 2.07 -12.71
C ASP A 113 -19.21 3.47 -12.07
N PRO A 114 -19.41 4.61 -12.79
CA PRO A 114 -19.41 5.93 -12.18
C PRO A 114 -20.52 6.14 -11.14
N LYS A 115 -21.74 5.69 -11.41
CA LYS A 115 -22.86 5.84 -10.46
C LYS A 115 -22.69 4.91 -9.26
N MET A 116 -22.24 3.68 -9.49
CA MET A 116 -21.95 2.71 -8.44
C MET A 116 -20.84 3.22 -7.51
N MET A 117 -19.77 3.78 -8.07
CA MET A 117 -18.69 4.39 -7.30
C MET A 117 -19.21 5.58 -6.48
N LYS A 118 -20.07 6.42 -7.06
CA LYS A 118 -20.72 7.52 -6.36
C LYS A 118 -21.52 7.03 -5.15
N GLU A 119 -22.40 6.02 -5.34
CA GLU A 119 -23.17 5.43 -4.24
C GLU A 119 -22.28 4.95 -3.12
N MET A 120 -21.21 4.22 -3.46
CA MET A 120 -20.27 3.69 -2.49
C MET A 120 -19.60 4.80 -1.68
N ILE A 121 -19.08 5.82 -2.37
CA ILE A 121 -18.42 6.96 -1.73
C ILE A 121 -19.40 7.74 -0.84
N GLU A 122 -20.61 8.06 -1.31
CA GLU A 122 -21.62 8.74 -0.51
C GLU A 122 -21.95 7.98 0.78
N ARG A 123 -22.03 6.65 0.71
CA ARG A 123 -22.25 5.81 1.91
C ARG A 123 -21.06 5.81 2.84
N ARG A 124 -19.82 5.86 2.32
CA ARG A 124 -18.62 6.02 3.13
C ARG A 124 -18.61 7.38 3.85
N LEU A 125 -18.95 8.44 3.15
CA LEU A 125 -18.94 9.81 3.69
C LEU A 125 -19.96 10.04 4.82
N ARG A 126 -21.00 9.21 4.89
CA ARG A 126 -21.99 9.22 6.00
C ARG A 126 -21.51 8.49 7.26
N ARG A 127 -20.32 7.89 7.22
CA ARG A 127 -19.74 7.13 8.34
C ARG A 127 -18.80 8.02 9.15
N ASP A 128 -19.37 8.85 10.00
CA ASP A 128 -18.61 9.76 10.88
C ASP A 128 -17.87 9.02 12.00
N ASP A 129 -18.30 7.77 12.28
CA ASP A 129 -17.68 6.85 13.21
C ASP A 129 -16.38 6.20 12.68
N TRP A 130 -16.09 6.31 11.37
CA TRP A 130 -14.86 5.79 10.78
C TRP A 130 -13.80 6.89 10.68
N PRO A 131 -12.52 6.57 10.95
CA PRO A 131 -11.44 7.53 10.77
C PRO A 131 -11.43 8.11 9.36
N ALA A 132 -11.26 9.43 9.25
CA ALA A 132 -11.14 10.08 7.94
C ALA A 132 -9.81 9.72 7.27
N PRO A 133 -9.79 9.42 5.95
CA PRO A 133 -8.56 9.23 5.22
C PRO A 133 -7.87 10.55 4.88
N ASP A 134 -6.55 10.55 4.73
CA ASP A 134 -5.79 11.65 4.14
C ASP A 134 -5.89 11.62 2.61
N LEU A 135 -5.98 10.41 2.04
CA LEU A 135 -6.09 10.17 0.61
C LEU A 135 -7.12 9.09 0.30
N MET A 136 -7.99 9.39 -0.65
CA MET A 136 -8.89 8.43 -1.29
C MET A 136 -8.37 8.11 -2.69
N ILE A 137 -8.28 6.82 -3.02
CA ILE A 137 -7.88 6.33 -4.34
C ILE A 137 -9.03 5.56 -4.95
N ILE A 138 -9.44 5.94 -6.15
CA ILE A 138 -10.43 5.21 -6.95
C ILE A 138 -9.70 4.32 -7.95
N ASP A 139 -9.95 3.02 -7.95
CA ASP A 139 -9.54 2.14 -9.04
C ASP A 139 -10.50 2.34 -10.21
N GLY A 140 -10.13 3.30 -11.07
CA GLY A 140 -10.97 3.72 -12.18
C GLY A 140 -10.45 4.97 -12.89
N GLY A 141 -11.19 5.40 -13.91
CA GLY A 141 -10.81 6.54 -14.74
C GLY A 141 -11.43 7.87 -14.32
N ALA A 142 -11.23 8.87 -15.18
CA ALA A 142 -11.73 10.22 -14.99
C ALA A 142 -13.26 10.30 -14.79
N GLY A 143 -14.03 9.41 -15.42
CA GLY A 143 -15.50 9.36 -15.29
C GLY A 143 -15.94 9.02 -13.87
N GLN A 144 -15.32 8.02 -13.25
CA GLN A 144 -15.62 7.65 -11.87
C GLN A 144 -15.18 8.75 -10.89
N LEU A 145 -13.99 9.35 -11.10
CA LEU A 145 -13.55 10.49 -10.31
C LEU A 145 -14.55 11.65 -10.40
N SER A 146 -14.95 12.03 -11.62
CA SER A 146 -15.91 13.13 -11.84
C SER A 146 -17.25 12.89 -11.15
N ALA A 147 -17.74 11.65 -11.14
CA ALA A 147 -19.01 11.30 -10.50
C ALA A 147 -19.00 11.47 -8.98
N VAL A 148 -17.85 11.31 -8.32
CA VAL A 148 -17.73 11.38 -6.86
C VAL A 148 -17.34 12.77 -6.35
N LEU A 149 -16.74 13.62 -7.18
CA LEU A 149 -16.27 14.95 -6.77
C LEU A 149 -17.34 15.82 -6.11
N PRO A 150 -18.62 15.86 -6.58
CA PRO A 150 -19.64 16.65 -5.91
C PRO A 150 -19.88 16.23 -4.46
N ALA A 151 -19.91 14.93 -4.18
CA ALA A 151 -20.09 14.40 -2.83
C ALA A 151 -18.89 14.74 -1.93
N ILE A 152 -17.66 14.63 -2.45
CA ILE A 152 -16.44 15.00 -1.72
C ILE A 152 -16.41 16.50 -1.39
N LYS A 153 -16.82 17.36 -2.31
CA LYS A 153 -16.86 18.82 -2.09
C LYS A 153 -17.86 19.25 -1.00
N THR A 154 -18.96 18.54 -0.85
CA THR A 154 -19.96 18.82 0.19
C THR A 154 -19.60 18.20 1.53
N TRP A 155 -18.77 17.18 1.52
CA TRP A 155 -18.29 16.57 2.74
C TRP A 155 -17.29 17.51 3.45
N LYS A 156 -17.53 17.79 4.72
CA LYS A 156 -16.72 18.69 5.54
C LYS A 156 -16.04 17.88 6.66
N PRO A 157 -15.04 17.08 6.35
CA PRO A 157 -14.26 16.42 7.39
C PRO A 157 -13.45 17.47 8.18
N ARG A 158 -12.99 17.10 9.36
CA ARG A 158 -12.08 17.97 10.15
C ARG A 158 -10.75 18.27 9.41
N PHE A 159 -10.40 17.48 8.39
CA PHE A 159 -9.18 17.59 7.61
C PHE A 159 -9.49 17.56 6.11
N GLN A 160 -8.63 18.21 5.32
CA GLN A 160 -8.73 18.16 3.86
C GLN A 160 -8.35 16.77 3.36
N VAL A 161 -9.30 16.09 2.74
CA VAL A 161 -9.07 14.80 2.08
C VAL A 161 -8.72 15.04 0.61
N LYS A 162 -7.63 14.43 0.15
CA LYS A 162 -7.30 14.40 -1.28
C LYS A 162 -7.94 13.17 -1.93
N ILE A 163 -8.28 13.31 -3.21
CA ILE A 163 -8.81 12.19 -3.98
C ILE A 163 -8.14 12.15 -5.35
N ILE A 164 -7.78 10.93 -5.74
CA ILE A 164 -7.22 10.61 -7.07
C ILE A 164 -7.92 9.38 -7.63
N ALA A 165 -7.84 9.20 -8.94
CA ALA A 165 -8.24 7.96 -9.59
C ALA A 165 -7.08 7.39 -10.40
N ILE A 166 -6.94 6.06 -10.41
CA ILE A 166 -5.90 5.36 -11.16
C ILE A 166 -6.57 4.54 -12.24
N ALA A 167 -6.38 4.92 -13.51
CA ALA A 167 -6.98 4.24 -14.64
C ALA A 167 -6.25 2.93 -14.96
N LYS A 168 -7.03 1.86 -15.13
CA LYS A 168 -6.53 0.57 -15.55
C LYS A 168 -6.07 0.61 -17.01
N GLY A 169 -4.86 0.18 -17.28
CA GLY A 169 -4.31 0.06 -18.64
C GLY A 169 -3.77 1.35 -19.28
N LEU A 170 -4.09 2.52 -18.74
CA LEU A 170 -3.57 3.80 -19.27
C LEU A 170 -2.39 4.34 -18.47
N GLU A 171 -2.04 3.70 -17.37
CA GLU A 171 -0.95 4.15 -16.46
C GLU A 171 -1.08 5.63 -16.05
N GLU A 172 -2.31 6.14 -16.00
CA GLU A 172 -2.62 7.53 -15.69
C GLU A 172 -3.28 7.66 -14.31
N VAL A 173 -2.83 8.65 -13.56
CA VAL A 173 -3.46 9.09 -12.31
C VAL A 173 -4.19 10.41 -12.55
N TYR A 174 -5.49 10.43 -12.34
CA TYR A 174 -6.34 11.61 -12.45
C TYR A 174 -6.47 12.26 -11.08
N ARG A 175 -6.31 13.58 -11.04
CA ARG A 175 -6.43 14.39 -9.83
C ARG A 175 -7.75 15.18 -9.82
N SER A 176 -8.23 15.52 -8.61
CA SER A 176 -9.45 16.32 -8.43
C SER A 176 -9.38 17.74 -9.01
N ASP A 177 -8.18 18.25 -9.29
CA ASP A 177 -7.95 19.55 -9.94
C ASP A 177 -7.96 19.47 -11.49
N GLY A 178 -8.30 18.32 -12.06
CA GLY A 178 -8.32 18.06 -13.50
C GLY A 178 -6.97 17.72 -14.11
N LYS A 179 -5.89 17.77 -13.34
CA LYS A 179 -4.55 17.40 -13.83
C LYS A 179 -4.38 15.89 -13.87
N LYS A 180 -3.49 15.47 -14.77
CA LYS A 180 -3.07 14.07 -14.92
C LYS A 180 -1.61 13.92 -14.52
N VAL A 181 -1.27 12.77 -13.97
CA VAL A 181 0.09 12.33 -13.69
C VAL A 181 0.25 10.95 -14.31
N PHE A 182 1.30 10.78 -15.12
CA PHE A 182 1.63 9.46 -15.66
C PHE A 182 2.42 8.67 -14.61
N LEU A 183 2.08 7.40 -14.42
CA LEU A 183 2.79 6.52 -13.48
C LEU A 183 4.28 6.41 -13.82
N SER A 184 4.62 6.48 -15.12
CA SER A 184 6.01 6.51 -15.62
C SER A 184 6.81 7.75 -15.20
N SER A 185 6.14 8.82 -14.79
CA SER A 185 6.81 10.04 -14.27
C SER A 185 7.14 9.98 -12.78
N LEU A 186 6.60 8.98 -12.08
CA LEU A 186 6.86 8.72 -10.67
C LEU A 186 8.12 7.86 -10.49
N ASN A 187 8.77 7.98 -9.35
CA ASN A 187 9.81 7.02 -8.99
C ASN A 187 9.22 5.62 -8.84
N ASP A 188 10.02 4.60 -9.08
CA ASP A 188 9.60 3.19 -9.00
C ASP A 188 8.97 2.84 -7.65
N GLU A 189 9.51 3.36 -6.55
CA GLU A 189 8.96 3.13 -5.20
C GLU A 189 7.51 3.62 -5.08
N THR A 190 7.22 4.81 -5.62
CA THR A 190 5.87 5.39 -5.61
C THR A 190 4.95 4.67 -6.56
N ARG A 191 5.42 4.36 -7.77
CA ARG A 191 4.66 3.62 -8.78
C ARG A 191 4.25 2.25 -8.25
N LEU A 192 5.21 1.45 -7.77
CA LEU A 192 4.97 0.12 -7.20
C LEU A 192 4.06 0.17 -5.95
N PHE A 193 4.16 1.24 -5.16
CA PHE A 193 3.25 1.43 -4.04
C PHE A 193 1.80 1.62 -4.51
N LEU A 194 1.56 2.50 -5.48
CA LEU A 194 0.21 2.74 -6.02
C LEU A 194 -0.36 1.50 -6.72
N GLU A 195 0.44 0.80 -7.51
CA GLU A 195 0.06 -0.48 -8.13
C GLU A 195 -0.35 -1.50 -7.07
N ARG A 196 0.46 -1.68 -6.03
CA ARG A 196 0.15 -2.59 -4.92
C ARG A 196 -1.14 -2.23 -4.19
N THR A 197 -1.44 -0.94 -4.00
CA THR A 197 -2.69 -0.52 -3.35
C THR A 197 -3.91 -0.88 -4.19
N ARG A 198 -3.82 -0.69 -5.51
CA ARG A 198 -4.86 -1.08 -6.48
C ARG A 198 -5.04 -2.60 -6.52
N ASP A 199 -3.95 -3.34 -6.63
CA ASP A 199 -4.00 -4.81 -6.69
C ASP A 199 -4.62 -5.42 -5.44
N GLU A 200 -4.37 -4.83 -4.28
CA GLU A 200 -4.99 -5.27 -3.01
C GLU A 200 -6.50 -5.01 -3.00
N ALA A 201 -6.97 -3.87 -3.52
CA ALA A 201 -8.40 -3.59 -3.64
C ALA A 201 -9.07 -4.60 -4.58
N HIS A 202 -8.49 -4.83 -5.74
CA HIS A 202 -8.98 -5.81 -6.70
C HIS A 202 -8.97 -7.24 -6.12
N ARG A 203 -7.88 -7.65 -5.46
CA ARG A 203 -7.79 -8.95 -4.78
C ARG A 203 -8.89 -9.15 -3.75
N PHE A 204 -9.17 -8.11 -2.95
CA PHE A 204 -10.21 -8.15 -1.92
C PHE A 204 -11.62 -8.24 -2.53
N ALA A 205 -11.87 -7.52 -3.62
CA ALA A 205 -13.12 -7.57 -4.38
C ALA A 205 -13.35 -8.98 -4.96
N VAL A 206 -12.37 -9.54 -5.68
CA VAL A 206 -12.46 -10.86 -6.34
C VAL A 206 -12.66 -12.00 -5.31
N LYS A 207 -12.00 -11.95 -4.15
CA LYS A 207 -12.17 -12.97 -3.10
C LYS A 207 -13.63 -13.10 -2.64
N TYR A 208 -14.38 -12.03 -2.66
CA TYR A 208 -15.79 -12.03 -2.29
C TYR A 208 -16.67 -12.66 -3.38
N HIS A 209 -16.36 -12.41 -4.64
CA HIS A 209 -17.05 -13.01 -5.79
C HIS A 209 -17.03 -14.54 -5.73
N ARG A 210 -15.88 -15.12 -5.43
CA ARG A 210 -15.73 -16.57 -5.27
C ARG A 210 -16.62 -17.12 -4.15
N LYS A 211 -16.70 -16.39 -3.01
CA LYS A 211 -17.51 -16.84 -1.86
C LYS A 211 -19.02 -16.79 -2.14
N ILE A 212 -19.51 -15.84 -2.93
CA ILE A 212 -20.93 -15.79 -3.33
C ILE A 212 -21.27 -16.93 -4.27
N ARG A 213 -20.41 -17.25 -5.25
CA ARG A 213 -20.64 -18.36 -6.19
C ARG A 213 -20.68 -19.73 -5.52
N THR A 214 -19.98 -19.91 -4.41
CA THR A 214 -19.94 -21.20 -3.70
C THR A 214 -21.18 -21.40 -2.80
N ASN A 215 -21.93 -20.33 -2.54
CA ASN A 215 -23.13 -20.33 -1.69
C ASN A 215 -24.45 -20.16 -2.49
N LEU A 216 -24.40 -20.23 -3.82
CA LEU A 216 -25.51 -20.32 -4.75
C LEU A 216 -25.55 -21.71 -5.39
#